data_ce22e53e7404c0b923e9f7118cc21f28
#
_entry.id   ce22e53e7404c0b923e9f7118cc21f28
#
_cell.length_a   1.000
_cell.length_b   1.000
_cell.length_c   1.000
_cell.angle_alpha   90.00
_cell.angle_beta   90.00
_cell.angle_gamma   90.00
#
_symmetry.space_group_name_H-M   'P 1'
#
loop_
_entity.id
_entity.type
_entity.pdbx_description
1 polymer ?
#
loop_
_entity_poly.entity_id
_entity_poly.type
_entity_poly.pdbx_seq_one_letter_code
_entity_poly.pdbx_strand_id
1 'polypeptide(L)'
;MTLGIIEVDKKGAITRNGLLRGVIEKNGKVLSSDKELIGIIHDNGNIFSVKNGMTGIVQENGNIFSTKYGHIGQLKENGTIYSIKKGQVGLYKGNLRKVGGFLLLFFDQF
;
A
#
# COMPACT_ATOMS: atom_id res chain seq x y z
N MET A 1 -1.42 -12.34 12.14
CA MET A 1 -0.75 -11.04 12.19
C MET A 1 -1.72 -9.93 11.83
N THR A 2 -1.69 -8.84 12.56
CA THR A 2 -2.50 -7.68 12.20
C THR A 2 -1.58 -6.58 11.69
N LEU A 3 -2.10 -5.79 10.75
CA LEU A 3 -1.37 -4.63 10.23
C LEU A 3 -1.53 -3.40 11.11
N GLY A 4 -2.55 -3.40 11.97
CA GLY A 4 -2.89 -2.24 12.75
C GLY A 4 -3.52 -1.14 11.90
N ILE A 5 -3.13 0.10 12.15
CA ILE A 5 -3.67 1.26 11.44
C ILE A 5 -2.60 1.83 10.51
N ILE A 6 -2.90 1.78 9.22
CA ILE A 6 -2.04 2.34 8.18
C ILE A 6 -2.64 3.68 7.78
N GLU A 7 -1.83 4.72 7.79
CA GLU A 7 -2.29 6.04 7.36
C GLU A 7 -1.32 6.65 6.36
N VAL A 8 -1.88 7.22 5.28
CA VAL A 8 -1.12 8.06 4.35
C VAL A 8 -1.75 9.43 4.42
N ASP A 9 -1.02 10.41 4.97
CA ASP A 9 -1.57 11.76 5.17
C ASP A 9 -1.49 12.59 3.87
N LYS A 10 -1.99 13.82 3.93
CA LYS A 10 -2.03 14.70 2.76
C LYS A 10 -0.65 15.08 2.22
N LYS A 11 0.37 15.00 3.04
CA LYS A 11 1.75 15.29 2.65
C LYS A 11 2.47 14.06 2.10
N GLY A 12 1.82 12.91 2.15
CA GLY A 12 2.41 11.66 1.67
C GLY A 12 3.14 10.86 2.73
N ALA A 13 3.13 11.30 3.98
CA ALA A 13 3.76 10.52 5.05
C ALA A 13 2.95 9.25 5.33
N ILE A 14 3.64 8.12 5.40
CA ILE A 14 3.05 6.82 5.64
C ILE A 14 3.38 6.40 7.06
N THR A 15 2.36 6.14 7.87
CA THR A 15 2.55 5.65 9.23
C THR A 15 1.84 4.31 9.43
N ARG A 16 2.39 3.50 10.32
CA ARG A 16 1.75 2.28 10.79
C ARG A 16 1.70 2.36 12.30
N ASN A 17 0.48 2.38 12.85
CA ASN A 17 0.27 2.59 14.30
C ASN A 17 0.99 3.83 14.81
N GLY A 18 0.98 4.90 14.00
CA GLY A 18 1.62 6.17 14.35
C GLY A 18 3.11 6.26 14.09
N LEU A 19 3.76 5.15 13.72
CA LEU A 19 5.19 5.13 13.46
C LEU A 19 5.48 5.36 11.98
N LEU A 20 6.35 6.34 11.68
CA LEU A 20 6.69 6.67 10.29
C LEU A 20 7.38 5.49 9.60
N ARG A 21 6.85 5.11 8.45
CA ARG A 21 7.41 4.01 7.65
C ARG A 21 7.97 4.49 6.32
N GLY A 22 7.55 5.62 5.84
CA GLY A 22 8.03 6.16 4.58
C GLY A 22 7.25 7.37 4.13
N VAL A 23 7.56 7.84 2.92
CA VAL A 23 6.94 9.02 2.32
C VAL A 23 6.64 8.74 0.86
N ILE A 24 5.47 9.17 0.41
CA ILE A 24 5.11 9.16 -1.01
C ILE A 24 5.23 10.58 -1.55
N GLU A 25 6.09 10.78 -2.54
CA GLU A 25 6.27 12.08 -3.17
C GLU A 25 5.16 12.35 -4.19
N LYS A 26 5.03 13.61 -4.60
CA LYS A 26 3.99 14.03 -5.55
C LYS A 26 4.02 13.26 -6.86
N ASN A 27 5.21 12.86 -7.29
CA ASN A 27 5.40 12.10 -8.54
C ASN A 27 5.15 10.59 -8.37
N GLY A 28 4.71 10.16 -7.19
CA GLY A 28 4.41 8.76 -6.92
C GLY A 28 5.58 7.94 -6.40
N LYS A 29 6.76 8.51 -6.31
CA LYS A 29 7.91 7.79 -5.74
C LYS A 29 7.70 7.55 -4.26
N VAL A 30 7.99 6.33 -3.83
CA VAL A 30 7.85 5.90 -2.44
C VAL A 30 9.25 5.72 -1.85
N LEU A 31 9.52 6.46 -0.79
CA LEU A 31 10.79 6.39 -0.08
C LEU A 31 10.55 5.74 1.29
N SER A 32 11.54 4.95 1.73
CA SER A 32 11.52 4.40 3.09
C SER A 32 11.78 5.51 4.12
N SER A 33 11.64 5.19 5.40
CA SER A 33 11.99 6.13 6.47
C SER A 33 13.47 6.53 6.43
N ASP A 34 14.32 5.70 5.81
CA ASP A 34 15.75 5.98 5.60
C ASP A 34 16.00 6.73 4.29
N LYS A 35 14.94 7.14 3.60
CA LYS A 35 14.99 7.90 2.34
C LYS A 35 15.52 7.08 1.16
N GLU A 36 15.45 5.77 1.23
CA GLU A 36 15.76 4.91 0.08
C GLU A 36 14.55 4.79 -0.83
N LEU A 37 14.77 4.83 -2.13
CA LEU A 37 13.69 4.62 -3.09
C LEU A 37 13.25 3.17 -3.08
N ILE A 38 11.99 2.94 -2.76
CA ILE A 38 11.39 1.60 -2.67
C ILE A 38 10.63 1.26 -3.95
N GLY A 39 9.91 2.21 -4.50
CA GLY A 39 9.11 1.95 -5.67
C GLY A 39 8.33 3.17 -6.13
N ILE A 40 7.39 2.93 -7.04
CA ILE A 40 6.57 4.00 -7.62
C ILE A 40 5.12 3.54 -7.63
N ILE A 41 4.23 4.42 -7.18
CA ILE A 41 2.79 4.23 -7.26
C ILE A 41 2.27 5.14 -8.36
N HIS A 42 1.74 4.56 -9.43
CA HIS A 42 1.18 5.33 -10.54
C HIS A 42 -0.29 5.67 -10.28
N ASP A 43 -0.74 6.77 -10.85
CA ASP A 43 -2.12 7.25 -10.68
C ASP A 43 -3.15 6.24 -11.19
N ASN A 44 -2.77 5.42 -12.17
CA ASN A 44 -3.67 4.39 -12.71
C ASN A 44 -3.74 3.14 -11.84
N GLY A 45 -3.02 3.11 -10.70
CA GLY A 45 -3.04 1.99 -9.78
C GLY A 45 -1.92 0.99 -9.98
N ASN A 46 -1.09 1.14 -11.00
CA ASN A 46 0.06 0.24 -11.20
C ASN A 46 1.14 0.54 -10.16
N ILE A 47 1.70 -0.51 -9.59
CA ILE A 47 2.70 -0.40 -8.52
C ILE A 47 3.99 -1.08 -9.00
N PHE A 48 5.10 -0.33 -8.96
CA PHE A 48 6.40 -0.84 -9.35
C PHE A 48 7.36 -0.81 -8.17
N SER A 49 8.09 -1.90 -8.01
CA SER A 49 9.16 -2.02 -7.01
C SER A 49 10.50 -1.80 -7.70
N VAL A 50 11.42 -1.13 -6.99
CA VAL A 50 12.80 -0.97 -7.50
C VAL A 50 13.46 -2.33 -7.71
N LYS A 51 13.17 -3.30 -6.83
CA LYS A 51 13.79 -4.63 -6.90
C LYS A 51 13.16 -5.53 -7.95
N ASN A 52 11.83 -5.50 -8.08
CA ASN A 52 11.10 -6.55 -8.79
C ASN A 52 10.33 -6.07 -10.01
N GLY A 53 10.37 -4.78 -10.31
CA GLY A 53 9.58 -4.23 -11.39
C GLY A 53 8.09 -4.21 -11.04
N MET A 54 7.23 -4.54 -11.98
CA MET A 54 5.78 -4.53 -11.77
C MET A 54 5.39 -5.49 -10.65
N THR A 55 4.87 -4.94 -9.56
CA THR A 55 4.58 -5.69 -8.34
C THR A 55 3.09 -5.98 -8.19
N GLY A 56 2.25 -5.08 -8.66
CA GLY A 56 0.82 -5.29 -8.55
C GLY A 56 0.00 -4.12 -9.03
N ILE A 57 -1.30 -4.22 -8.79
CA ILE A 57 -2.28 -3.21 -9.19
C ILE A 57 -3.24 -2.99 -8.03
N VAL A 58 -3.51 -1.72 -7.73
CA VAL A 58 -4.57 -1.34 -6.80
C VAL A 58 -5.70 -0.74 -7.62
N GLN A 59 -6.81 -1.44 -7.69
CA GLN A 59 -7.96 -1.00 -8.47
C GLN A 59 -8.72 0.11 -7.75
N GLU A 60 -9.47 0.87 -8.53
CA GLU A 60 -10.28 1.98 -8.01
C GLU A 60 -11.29 1.52 -6.95
N ASN A 61 -11.80 0.31 -7.09
CA ASN A 61 -12.75 -0.27 -6.14
C ASN A 61 -12.07 -0.82 -4.87
N GLY A 62 -10.76 -0.69 -4.74
CA GLY A 62 -10.01 -1.14 -3.57
C GLY A 62 -9.42 -2.53 -3.65
N ASN A 63 -9.69 -3.28 -4.73
CA ASN A 63 -9.08 -4.60 -4.89
C ASN A 63 -7.58 -4.47 -5.12
N ILE A 64 -6.81 -5.33 -4.45
CA ILE A 64 -5.35 -5.35 -4.55
C ILE A 64 -4.92 -6.66 -5.17
N PHE A 65 -4.23 -6.56 -6.30
CA PHE A 65 -3.70 -7.71 -7.02
C PHE A 65 -2.18 -7.67 -7.03
N SER A 66 -1.57 -8.79 -6.71
CA SER A 66 -0.13 -8.98 -6.82
C SER A 66 0.16 -9.67 -8.15
N THR A 67 1.23 -9.27 -8.83
CA THR A 67 1.65 -9.98 -10.04
C THR A 67 2.11 -11.40 -9.73
N LYS A 68 2.53 -11.63 -8.48
CA LYS A 68 3.05 -12.94 -8.05
C LYS A 68 1.96 -13.83 -7.44
N TYR A 69 1.04 -13.25 -6.67
CA TYR A 69 0.08 -14.01 -5.86
C TYR A 69 -1.38 -13.86 -6.28
N GLY A 70 -1.67 -12.99 -7.27
CA GLY A 70 -3.04 -12.74 -7.69
C GLY A 70 -3.78 -11.82 -6.74
N HIS A 71 -5.07 -12.05 -6.55
CA HIS A 71 -5.91 -11.21 -5.68
C HIS A 71 -5.56 -11.48 -4.22
N ILE A 72 -4.95 -10.52 -3.55
CA ILE A 72 -4.45 -10.70 -2.18
C ILE A 72 -5.27 -9.96 -1.13
N GLY A 73 -6.03 -8.95 -1.51
CA GLY A 73 -6.82 -8.23 -0.52
C GLY A 73 -7.70 -7.16 -1.11
N GLN A 74 -8.34 -6.43 -0.21
CA GLN A 74 -9.24 -5.35 -0.57
C GLN A 74 -9.21 -4.27 0.50
N LEU A 75 -9.20 -3.01 0.04
CA LEU A 75 -9.39 -1.85 0.91
C LEU A 75 -10.85 -1.44 0.79
N LYS A 76 -11.60 -1.57 1.86
CA LYS A 76 -13.03 -1.28 1.86
C LYS A 76 -13.29 0.19 2.16
N GLU A 77 -14.39 0.72 1.66
CA GLU A 77 -14.75 2.12 1.86
C GLU A 77 -14.87 2.52 3.34
N ASN A 78 -15.20 1.56 4.20
CA ASN A 78 -15.33 1.82 5.63
C ASN A 78 -13.98 1.90 6.35
N GLY A 79 -12.85 1.83 5.62
CA GLY A 79 -11.53 1.93 6.22
C GLY A 79 -10.93 0.60 6.64
N THR A 80 -11.52 -0.53 6.26
CA THR A 80 -11.03 -1.85 6.62
C THR A 80 -10.03 -2.35 5.59
N ILE A 81 -8.91 -2.91 6.06
CA ILE A 81 -7.96 -3.65 5.22
C ILE A 81 -8.33 -5.14 5.33
N TYR A 82 -8.69 -5.73 4.21
CA TYR A 82 -9.15 -7.11 4.17
C TYR A 82 -8.15 -7.96 3.38
N SER A 83 -7.72 -9.07 3.98
CA SER A 83 -6.87 -10.07 3.33
C SER A 83 -7.75 -11.19 2.81
N ILE A 84 -7.50 -11.64 1.58
CA ILE A 84 -8.27 -12.76 1.02
C ILE A 84 -8.08 -14.02 1.85
N LYS A 85 -6.87 -14.23 2.38
CA LYS A 85 -6.58 -15.43 3.18
C LYS A 85 -6.99 -15.33 4.64
N LYS A 86 -6.91 -14.13 5.23
CA LYS A 86 -6.98 -13.97 6.69
C LYS A 86 -8.20 -13.19 7.18
N GLY A 87 -8.97 -12.58 6.28
CA GLY A 87 -10.06 -11.69 6.67
C GLY A 87 -9.55 -10.30 7.03
N GLN A 88 -10.18 -9.65 7.97
CA GLN A 88 -9.78 -8.31 8.38
C GLN A 88 -8.43 -8.34 9.07
N VAL A 89 -7.47 -7.56 8.54
CA VAL A 89 -6.11 -7.52 9.08
C VAL A 89 -5.70 -6.14 9.58
N GLY A 90 -6.51 -5.13 9.34
CA GLY A 90 -6.17 -3.78 9.79
C GLY A 90 -7.16 -2.74 9.33
N LEU A 91 -6.81 -1.48 9.59
CA LEU A 91 -7.60 -0.32 9.19
C LEU A 91 -6.69 0.64 8.44
N TYR A 92 -7.29 1.49 7.59
CA TYR A 92 -6.51 2.47 6.87
C TYR A 92 -7.19 3.83 6.84
N LYS A 93 -6.38 4.87 6.63
CA LYS A 93 -6.83 6.23 6.38
C LYS A 93 -5.99 6.81 5.24
N GLY A 94 -6.62 7.60 4.39
CA GLY A 94 -5.93 8.27 3.29
C GLY A 94 -6.31 7.71 1.93
N ASN A 95 -5.54 8.09 0.93
CA ASN A 95 -5.81 7.69 -0.45
C ASN A 95 -5.66 6.18 -0.62
N LEU A 96 -6.68 5.56 -1.15
CA LEU A 96 -6.79 4.12 -1.30
C LEU A 96 -5.62 3.51 -2.10
N ARG A 97 -5.27 4.12 -3.24
CA ARG A 97 -4.17 3.60 -4.07
C ARG A 97 -2.81 3.74 -3.39
N LYS A 98 -2.62 4.82 -2.64
CA LYS A 98 -1.37 5.01 -1.89
C LYS A 98 -1.23 4.00 -0.77
N VAL A 99 -2.31 3.75 -0.04
CA VAL A 99 -2.31 2.73 1.01
C VAL A 99 -2.06 1.35 0.41
N GLY A 100 -2.77 1.00 -0.66
CA GLY A 100 -2.59 -0.29 -1.32
C GLY A 100 -1.19 -0.47 -1.88
N GLY A 101 -0.64 0.58 -2.46
CA GLY A 101 0.74 0.57 -2.96
C GLY A 101 1.75 0.34 -1.85
N PHE A 102 1.56 0.99 -0.71
CA PHE A 102 2.39 0.77 0.47
C PHE A 102 2.35 -0.71 0.89
N LEU A 103 1.16 -1.29 0.94
CA LEU A 103 1.01 -2.69 1.34
C LEU A 103 1.73 -3.63 0.37
N LEU A 104 1.60 -3.39 -0.92
CA LEU A 104 2.29 -4.20 -1.93
C LEU A 104 3.81 -4.06 -1.86
N LEU A 105 4.30 -2.84 -1.62
CA LEU A 105 5.73 -2.58 -1.63
C LEU A 105 6.43 -3.03 -0.36
N PHE A 106 5.77 -2.93 0.79
CA PHE A 106 6.41 -3.20 2.09
C PHE A 106 6.08 -4.57 2.65
N PHE A 107 4.97 -5.16 2.25
CA PHE A 107 4.53 -6.44 2.84
C PHE A 107 4.44 -7.58 1.82
N ASP A 108 4.54 -7.26 0.53
CA ASP A 108 4.48 -8.26 -0.53
C ASP A 108 3.11 -8.96 -0.58
N GLN A 109 2.69 -9.56 0.53
CA GLN A 109 1.34 -10.08 0.76
C GLN A 109 0.98 -9.91 2.23
N PHE A 110 -0.33 -9.94 2.51
CA PHE A 110 -0.80 -9.70 3.88
C PHE A 110 -2.05 -10.49 4.24
#